data_69697f44d0b111395e9286b2ee2e0f95
#
_entry.id   69697f44d0b111395e9286b2ee2e0f95
#
_cell.length_a   1.000
_cell.length_b   1.000
_cell.length_c   1.000
_cell.angle_alpha   90.00
_cell.angle_beta   90.00
_cell.angle_gamma   90.00
#
_symmetry.space_group_name_H-M   'P 1'
#
loop_
_entity.id
_entity.type
_entity.pdbx_description
1 polymer ?
#
loop_
_entity_poly.entity_id
_entity_poly.type
_entity_poly.pdbx_seq_one_letter_code
_entity_poly.pdbx_strand_id
1 'polypeptide(L)'
;GMTRQWITGLTVVTGKGDILQLNRGMVKNATGYDLRQLFIGSEGTLGLVTHAQIKLERQPQDLNVMVLGMDSFNDVMNVLSAFQAQIDLTAFEFFDDVAIDKLMAHGQVQEPFESRTKFYTLLEFEAPYEPIMDKAMAIFEHCMEQGWVVDGVMSQSLAQAEELWKLREYISETISVFTPYKNDVSVLISYVPEFIAEIDHIVSSNYPDFEVCWFGHIGDGNLHLNILKPENMSKDDFFSECQIVNKYVFETVQKYGGSVSAEHGVGMTKKPYLNY
;
A
#
# COMPACT_ATOMS: atom_id res chain seq x y z
N GLY A 1 -4.53 -6.95 1.81
CA GLY A 1 -5.88 -7.28 2.31
C GLY A 1 -5.98 -7.27 3.84
N MET A 2 -7.18 -7.14 4.39
CA MET A 2 -7.42 -6.98 5.82
C MET A 2 -7.30 -8.30 6.59
N THR A 3 -6.61 -8.29 7.75
CA THR A 3 -6.47 -9.44 8.67
C THR A 3 -7.80 -10.13 8.98
N ARG A 4 -8.90 -9.35 9.11
CA ARG A 4 -10.24 -9.89 9.41
C ARG A 4 -10.78 -10.88 8.38
N GLN A 5 -10.31 -10.83 7.15
CA GLN A 5 -10.72 -11.74 6.07
C GLN A 5 -10.08 -13.13 6.21
N TRP A 6 -8.95 -13.20 6.91
CA TRP A 6 -8.17 -14.43 7.10
C TRP A 6 -8.49 -15.16 8.39
N ILE A 7 -9.10 -14.50 9.37
CA ILE A 7 -9.39 -15.09 10.68
C ILE A 7 -10.73 -15.85 10.64
N THR A 8 -10.67 -17.15 10.82
CA THR A 8 -11.85 -18.04 10.83
C THR A 8 -12.34 -18.40 12.23
N GLY A 9 -11.50 -18.25 13.25
CA GLY A 9 -11.85 -18.48 14.65
C GLY A 9 -10.89 -17.76 15.60
N LEU A 10 -11.37 -17.40 16.79
CA LEU A 10 -10.57 -16.78 17.83
C LEU A 10 -10.84 -17.41 19.20
N THR A 11 -9.81 -17.50 20.05
CA THR A 11 -9.95 -17.64 21.49
C THR A 11 -9.47 -16.34 22.14
N VAL A 12 -10.32 -15.75 22.96
CA VAL A 12 -10.08 -14.45 23.60
C VAL A 12 -10.31 -14.56 25.11
N VAL A 13 -9.42 -13.94 25.89
CA VAL A 13 -9.61 -13.74 27.33
C VAL A 13 -10.06 -12.29 27.55
N THR A 14 -11.24 -12.12 28.15
CA THR A 14 -11.79 -10.78 28.45
C THR A 14 -11.12 -10.15 29.67
N GLY A 15 -11.36 -8.87 29.91
CA GLY A 15 -10.88 -8.18 31.12
C GLY A 15 -11.45 -8.72 32.45
N LYS A 16 -12.48 -9.55 32.39
CA LYS A 16 -13.03 -10.28 33.57
C LYS A 16 -12.42 -11.67 33.74
N GLY A 17 -11.56 -12.13 32.82
CA GLY A 17 -10.99 -13.47 32.83
C GLY A 17 -11.85 -14.54 32.12
N ASP A 18 -12.98 -14.15 31.54
CA ASP A 18 -13.81 -15.10 30.78
C ASP A 18 -13.10 -15.51 29.49
N ILE A 19 -13.15 -16.82 29.16
CA ILE A 19 -12.59 -17.36 27.94
C ILE A 19 -13.71 -17.52 26.91
N LEU A 20 -13.59 -16.78 25.79
CA LEU A 20 -14.51 -16.83 24.67
C LEU A 20 -13.89 -17.59 23.51
N GLN A 21 -14.62 -18.59 23.00
CA GLN A 21 -14.28 -19.31 21.76
C GLN A 21 -15.23 -18.87 20.66
N LEU A 22 -14.73 -18.09 19.71
CA LEU A 22 -15.52 -17.43 18.67
C LEU A 22 -15.39 -18.16 17.35
N ASN A 23 -16.53 -18.58 16.78
CA ASN A 23 -16.72 -19.28 15.49
C ASN A 23 -16.04 -20.66 15.36
N ARG A 24 -14.99 -20.99 16.05
CA ARG A 24 -14.29 -22.30 16.05
C ARG A 24 -13.95 -22.84 14.66
N GLY A 25 -13.61 -21.95 13.70
CA GLY A 25 -13.21 -22.32 12.34
C GLY A 25 -14.35 -22.73 11.39
N MET A 26 -15.62 -22.58 11.81
CA MET A 26 -16.75 -22.91 10.92
C MET A 26 -16.77 -21.98 9.70
N VAL A 27 -16.93 -22.57 8.50
CA VAL A 27 -17.03 -21.81 7.24
C VAL A 27 -18.35 -21.04 7.16
N LYS A 28 -19.45 -21.64 7.64
CA LYS A 28 -20.78 -21.03 7.69
C LYS A 28 -21.28 -21.01 9.12
N ASN A 29 -21.55 -19.82 9.64
CA ASN A 29 -22.16 -19.64 10.94
C ASN A 29 -23.00 -18.35 10.93
N ALA A 30 -24.31 -18.49 10.79
CA ALA A 30 -25.28 -17.40 10.81
C ALA A 30 -26.00 -17.28 12.16
N THR A 31 -25.51 -17.93 13.23
CA THR A 31 -26.11 -17.91 14.56
C THR A 31 -25.64 -16.69 15.33
N GLY A 32 -26.45 -15.63 15.36
CA GLY A 32 -26.16 -14.39 16.09
C GLY A 32 -25.09 -13.54 15.44
N TYR A 33 -24.51 -12.62 16.22
CA TYR A 33 -23.47 -11.72 15.75
C TYR A 33 -22.12 -12.40 15.62
N ASP A 34 -21.35 -12.02 14.60
CA ASP A 34 -19.95 -12.44 14.46
C ASP A 34 -19.03 -11.60 15.38
N LEU A 35 -18.92 -12.05 16.62
CA LEU A 35 -18.13 -11.33 17.63
C LEU A 35 -16.65 -11.27 17.32
N ARG A 36 -16.11 -12.12 16.40
CA ARG A 36 -14.71 -12.01 15.95
C ARG A 36 -14.41 -10.60 15.45
N GLN A 37 -15.39 -10.01 14.74
CA GLN A 37 -15.24 -8.67 14.12
C GLN A 37 -15.09 -7.54 15.15
N LEU A 38 -15.47 -7.76 16.42
CA LEU A 38 -15.24 -6.81 17.50
C LEU A 38 -13.81 -6.89 18.05
N PHE A 39 -13.25 -8.10 18.12
CA PHE A 39 -11.92 -8.32 18.70
C PHE A 39 -10.80 -8.09 17.68
N ILE A 40 -11.03 -8.39 16.40
CA ILE A 40 -10.06 -8.13 15.34
C ILE A 40 -9.94 -6.61 15.14
N GLY A 41 -8.74 -6.07 15.36
CA GLY A 41 -8.49 -4.64 15.31
C GLY A 41 -8.82 -3.88 16.60
N SER A 42 -9.20 -4.58 17.68
CA SER A 42 -9.47 -3.94 18.98
C SER A 42 -8.21 -3.47 19.72
N GLU A 43 -7.03 -3.81 19.23
CA GLU A 43 -5.72 -3.45 19.80
C GLU A 43 -5.63 -3.73 21.31
N GLY A 44 -6.20 -4.86 21.78
CA GLY A 44 -6.20 -5.27 23.17
C GLY A 44 -7.20 -4.56 24.09
N THR A 45 -8.00 -3.61 23.57
CA THR A 45 -8.95 -2.83 24.41
C THR A 45 -10.16 -3.64 24.90
N LEU A 46 -10.52 -4.72 24.20
CA LEU A 46 -11.66 -5.58 24.54
C LEU A 46 -11.26 -6.91 25.19
N GLY A 47 -10.00 -7.32 25.01
CA GLY A 47 -9.49 -8.58 25.54
C GLY A 47 -8.18 -8.98 24.88
N LEU A 48 -7.59 -10.06 25.36
CA LEU A 48 -6.35 -10.64 24.85
C LEU A 48 -6.67 -11.83 23.93
N VAL A 49 -6.29 -11.76 22.68
CA VAL A 49 -6.36 -12.88 21.74
C VAL A 49 -5.24 -13.87 22.08
N THR A 50 -5.59 -15.11 22.42
CA THR A 50 -4.63 -16.18 22.77
C THR A 50 -4.43 -17.17 21.65
N HIS A 51 -5.46 -17.39 20.82
CA HIS A 51 -5.40 -18.30 19.66
C HIS A 51 -6.18 -17.70 18.51
N ALA A 52 -5.67 -17.89 17.29
CA ALA A 52 -6.35 -17.56 16.04
C ALA A 52 -6.31 -18.76 15.10
N GLN A 53 -7.44 -19.01 14.45
CA GLN A 53 -7.52 -19.92 13.32
C GLN A 53 -7.51 -19.11 12.03
N ILE A 54 -6.58 -19.44 11.14
CA ILE A 54 -6.32 -18.70 9.91
C ILE A 54 -6.80 -19.52 8.71
N LYS A 55 -7.49 -18.87 7.78
CA LYS A 55 -7.79 -19.43 6.47
C LYS A 55 -6.49 -19.62 5.69
N LEU A 56 -6.37 -20.74 5.01
CA LEU A 56 -5.26 -20.98 4.10
C LEU A 56 -5.77 -20.90 2.66
N GLU A 57 -4.94 -20.36 1.81
CA GLU A 57 -5.14 -20.37 0.35
C GLU A 57 -4.10 -21.29 -0.30
N ARG A 58 -4.37 -21.69 -1.54
CA ARG A 58 -3.37 -22.39 -2.32
C ARG A 58 -2.16 -21.48 -2.59
N GLN A 59 -1.00 -22.08 -2.68
CA GLN A 59 0.18 -21.36 -3.12
C GLN A 59 -0.03 -20.90 -4.58
N PRO A 60 0.21 -19.60 -4.88
CA PRO A 60 0.19 -19.11 -6.25
C PRO A 60 1.17 -19.87 -7.14
N GLN A 61 0.83 -20.02 -8.41
CA GLN A 61 1.65 -20.73 -9.40
C GLN A 61 1.92 -19.84 -10.60
N ASP A 62 3.12 -19.99 -11.18
CA ASP A 62 3.51 -19.29 -12.40
C ASP A 62 3.27 -17.77 -12.32
N LEU A 63 3.77 -17.17 -11.21
CA LEU A 63 3.67 -15.73 -11.00
C LEU A 63 4.53 -14.97 -12.00
N ASN A 64 3.93 -13.95 -12.59
CA ASN A 64 4.57 -13.01 -13.49
C ASN A 64 4.44 -11.61 -12.93
N VAL A 65 5.50 -10.83 -13.05
CA VAL A 65 5.59 -9.46 -12.55
C VAL A 65 5.86 -8.52 -13.71
N MET A 66 5.13 -7.42 -13.76
CA MET A 66 5.42 -6.31 -14.66
C MET A 66 5.70 -5.05 -13.83
N VAL A 67 6.66 -4.26 -14.28
CA VAL A 67 6.88 -2.89 -13.80
C VAL A 67 6.67 -1.95 -14.97
N LEU A 68 5.77 -0.98 -14.79
CA LEU A 68 5.36 -0.03 -15.82
C LEU A 68 5.61 1.40 -15.33
N GLY A 69 6.06 2.27 -16.22
CA GLY A 69 6.33 3.67 -15.95
C GLY A 69 5.28 4.60 -16.57
N MET A 70 4.86 5.63 -15.81
CA MET A 70 3.80 6.58 -16.17
C MET A 70 4.15 7.99 -15.68
N ASP A 71 3.68 9.01 -16.42
CA ASP A 71 3.94 10.41 -16.09
C ASP A 71 2.84 11.08 -15.25
N SER A 72 1.67 10.48 -15.18
CA SER A 72 0.58 10.98 -14.35
C SER A 72 -0.05 9.91 -13.47
N PHE A 73 -0.58 10.30 -12.31
CA PHE A 73 -1.28 9.36 -11.44
C PHE A 73 -2.62 8.90 -12.03
N ASN A 74 -3.24 9.69 -12.90
CA ASN A 74 -4.42 9.27 -13.63
C ASN A 74 -4.12 8.08 -14.56
N ASP A 75 -2.93 8.03 -15.13
CA ASP A 75 -2.51 6.91 -15.97
C ASP A 75 -2.27 5.64 -15.13
N VAL A 76 -1.77 5.76 -13.90
CA VAL A 76 -1.75 4.64 -12.93
C VAL A 76 -3.14 4.03 -12.76
N MET A 77 -4.17 4.88 -12.62
CA MET A 77 -5.56 4.43 -12.45
C MET A 77 -6.14 3.81 -13.73
N ASN A 78 -5.79 4.35 -14.88
CA ASN A 78 -6.19 3.79 -16.18
C ASN A 78 -5.59 2.38 -16.38
N VAL A 79 -4.31 2.23 -16.07
CA VAL A 79 -3.60 0.93 -16.13
C VAL A 79 -4.21 -0.07 -15.16
N LEU A 80 -4.45 0.32 -13.90
CA LEU A 80 -5.13 -0.53 -12.91
C LEU A 80 -6.48 -1.03 -13.44
N SER A 81 -7.31 -0.11 -13.97
CA SER A 81 -8.63 -0.43 -14.50
C SER A 81 -8.55 -1.39 -15.71
N ALA A 82 -7.60 -1.15 -16.63
CA ALA A 82 -7.42 -1.98 -17.82
C ALA A 82 -7.04 -3.43 -17.47
N PHE A 83 -6.12 -3.62 -16.51
CA PHE A 83 -5.69 -4.94 -16.08
C PHE A 83 -6.77 -5.64 -15.25
N GLN A 84 -7.37 -4.98 -14.24
CA GLN A 84 -8.39 -5.57 -13.38
C GLN A 84 -9.65 -6.02 -14.14
N ALA A 85 -9.96 -5.37 -15.26
CA ALA A 85 -11.11 -5.75 -16.09
C ALA A 85 -10.96 -7.14 -16.72
N GLN A 86 -9.73 -7.67 -16.83
CA GLN A 86 -9.45 -8.82 -17.66
C GLN A 86 -8.54 -9.87 -17.00
N ILE A 87 -7.79 -9.52 -15.95
CA ILE A 87 -6.82 -10.38 -15.28
C ILE A 87 -7.03 -10.29 -13.77
N ASP A 88 -7.01 -11.43 -13.10
CA ASP A 88 -7.01 -11.50 -11.65
C ASP A 88 -5.60 -11.15 -11.14
N LEU A 89 -5.44 -9.94 -10.62
CA LEU A 89 -4.18 -9.47 -10.08
C LEU A 89 -3.98 -9.99 -8.66
N THR A 90 -2.80 -10.53 -8.38
CA THR A 90 -2.36 -10.91 -7.02
C THR A 90 -1.76 -9.73 -6.27
N ALA A 91 -1.19 -8.76 -7.00
CA ALA A 91 -0.71 -7.49 -6.46
C ALA A 91 -0.85 -6.36 -7.50
N PHE A 92 -1.08 -5.13 -7.01
CA PHE A 92 -0.94 -3.90 -7.77
C PHE A 92 -0.42 -2.80 -6.83
N GLU A 93 0.87 -2.56 -6.95
CA GLU A 93 1.63 -1.62 -6.15
C GLU A 93 1.96 -0.37 -6.97
N PHE A 94 2.21 0.75 -6.29
CA PHE A 94 2.80 1.91 -6.94
C PHE A 94 3.93 2.51 -6.09
N PHE A 95 4.81 3.27 -6.72
CA PHE A 95 5.83 4.09 -6.10
C PHE A 95 6.21 5.24 -7.05
N ASP A 96 6.72 6.33 -6.49
CA ASP A 96 7.08 7.52 -7.23
C ASP A 96 8.57 7.56 -7.66
N ASP A 97 8.93 8.60 -8.39
CA ASP A 97 10.30 8.86 -8.84
C ASP A 97 11.26 9.10 -7.65
N VAL A 98 10.78 9.70 -6.56
CA VAL A 98 11.58 9.88 -5.33
C VAL A 98 11.98 8.54 -4.75
N ALA A 99 11.07 7.57 -4.70
CA ALA A 99 11.38 6.23 -4.22
C ALA A 99 12.47 5.56 -5.09
N ILE A 100 12.34 5.63 -6.42
CA ILE A 100 13.34 5.10 -7.36
C ILE A 100 14.70 5.78 -7.16
N ASP A 101 14.76 7.11 -7.04
CA ASP A 101 16.01 7.84 -6.83
C ASP A 101 16.74 7.39 -5.56
N LYS A 102 15.99 7.20 -4.46
CA LYS A 102 16.58 6.69 -3.21
C LYS A 102 17.09 5.26 -3.36
N LEU A 103 16.34 4.38 -4.03
CA LEU A 103 16.74 3.00 -4.30
C LEU A 103 18.02 2.94 -5.14
N MET A 104 18.10 3.73 -6.23
CA MET A 104 19.29 3.77 -7.10
C MET A 104 20.51 4.32 -6.36
N ALA A 105 20.34 5.38 -5.56
CA ALA A 105 21.41 5.93 -4.73
C ALA A 105 21.91 4.94 -3.69
N HIS A 106 21.05 4.03 -3.18
CA HIS A 106 21.44 2.98 -2.25
C HIS A 106 22.18 1.82 -2.94
N GLY A 107 21.97 1.62 -4.24
CA GLY A 107 22.75 0.68 -5.06
C GLY A 107 22.41 -0.81 -4.88
N GLN A 108 21.27 -1.15 -4.30
CA GLN A 108 20.84 -2.54 -4.09
C GLN A 108 19.95 -3.10 -5.20
N VAL A 109 19.43 -2.25 -6.06
CA VAL A 109 18.55 -2.60 -7.17
C VAL A 109 19.04 -1.95 -8.47
N GLN A 110 18.55 -2.43 -9.60
CA GLN A 110 18.80 -1.84 -10.92
C GLN A 110 17.56 -1.11 -11.41
N GLU A 111 17.75 -0.10 -12.26
CA GLU A 111 16.64 0.55 -12.95
C GLU A 111 15.87 -0.49 -13.78
N PRO A 112 14.53 -0.49 -13.71
CA PRO A 112 13.74 -1.48 -14.43
C PRO A 112 13.79 -1.31 -15.94
N PHE A 113 13.96 -0.06 -16.43
CA PHE A 113 14.08 0.34 -17.85
C PHE A 113 14.77 1.70 -17.97
N GLU A 114 15.11 2.12 -19.19
CA GLU A 114 15.90 3.35 -19.42
C GLU A 114 15.10 4.64 -19.20
N SER A 115 13.81 4.62 -19.51
CA SER A 115 12.93 5.79 -19.42
C SER A 115 12.64 6.17 -17.97
N ARG A 116 12.87 7.43 -17.61
CA ARG A 116 12.47 7.96 -16.29
C ARG A 116 11.05 8.48 -16.37
N THR A 117 10.23 8.09 -15.42
CA THR A 117 8.83 8.51 -15.30
C THR A 117 8.54 8.96 -13.90
N LYS A 118 7.44 9.67 -13.69
CA LYS A 118 7.08 10.19 -12.38
C LYS A 118 6.52 9.12 -11.44
N PHE A 119 5.81 8.14 -11.98
CA PHE A 119 5.19 7.05 -11.24
C PHE A 119 5.54 5.71 -11.87
N TYR A 120 5.63 4.72 -11.03
CA TYR A 120 5.87 3.34 -11.39
C TYR A 120 4.79 2.47 -10.75
N THR A 121 4.32 1.46 -11.49
CA THR A 121 3.49 0.41 -10.93
C THR A 121 4.19 -0.92 -11.04
N LEU A 122 4.04 -1.74 -10.00
CA LEU A 122 4.37 -3.14 -10.03
C LEU A 122 3.07 -3.93 -9.95
N LEU A 123 2.80 -4.74 -10.93
CA LEU A 123 1.64 -5.63 -10.93
C LEU A 123 2.09 -7.09 -11.03
N GLU A 124 1.35 -7.96 -10.33
CA GLU A 124 1.62 -9.39 -10.30
C GLU A 124 0.34 -10.16 -10.59
N PHE A 125 0.46 -11.24 -11.35
CA PHE A 125 -0.64 -12.13 -11.70
C PHE A 125 -0.15 -13.55 -11.93
N GLU A 126 -1.06 -14.53 -11.77
CA GLU A 126 -0.80 -15.90 -12.13
C GLU A 126 -1.08 -16.13 -13.62
N ALA A 127 -0.15 -16.79 -14.32
CA ALA A 127 -0.32 -17.19 -15.72
C ALA A 127 -0.01 -18.70 -15.90
N PRO A 128 -0.85 -19.58 -15.34
CA PRO A 128 -0.63 -21.02 -15.43
C PRO A 128 -0.79 -21.58 -16.86
N TYR A 129 -1.25 -20.78 -17.81
CA TYR A 129 -1.39 -21.13 -19.22
C TYR A 129 -1.23 -19.90 -20.12
N GLU A 130 -0.72 -20.13 -21.32
CA GLU A 130 -0.26 -19.12 -22.26
C GLU A 130 -1.29 -18.00 -22.61
N PRO A 131 -2.59 -18.26 -22.79
CA PRO A 131 -3.57 -17.22 -23.07
C PRO A 131 -3.64 -16.06 -22.05
N ILE A 132 -3.21 -16.27 -20.80
CA ILE A 132 -3.16 -15.18 -19.81
C ILE A 132 -1.99 -14.23 -20.12
N MET A 133 -0.85 -14.77 -20.53
CA MET A 133 0.32 -13.99 -20.93
C MET A 133 0.00 -13.15 -22.17
N ASP A 134 -0.59 -13.76 -23.20
CA ASP A 134 -0.99 -13.04 -24.42
C ASP A 134 -1.96 -11.90 -24.08
N LYS A 135 -2.89 -12.16 -23.18
CA LYS A 135 -3.84 -11.15 -22.70
C LYS A 135 -3.12 -10.02 -21.96
N ALA A 136 -2.19 -10.33 -21.05
CA ALA A 136 -1.42 -9.32 -20.31
C ALA A 136 -0.61 -8.44 -21.28
N MET A 137 0.02 -9.04 -22.29
CA MET A 137 0.75 -8.31 -23.32
C MET A 137 -0.18 -7.43 -24.16
N ALA A 138 -1.35 -7.91 -24.55
CA ALA A 138 -2.32 -7.11 -25.31
C ALA A 138 -2.84 -5.91 -24.51
N ILE A 139 -3.04 -6.06 -23.19
CA ILE A 139 -3.41 -4.94 -22.30
C ILE A 139 -2.26 -3.95 -22.18
N PHE A 140 -1.03 -4.42 -22.02
CA PHE A 140 0.15 -3.57 -21.98
C PHE A 140 0.31 -2.76 -23.27
N GLU A 141 0.24 -3.41 -24.43
CA GLU A 141 0.28 -2.75 -25.75
C GLU A 141 -0.83 -1.69 -25.88
N HIS A 142 -2.04 -2.02 -25.46
CA HIS A 142 -3.14 -1.05 -25.43
C HIS A 142 -2.82 0.16 -24.54
N CYS A 143 -2.28 -0.04 -23.33
CA CYS A 143 -1.90 1.04 -22.43
C CYS A 143 -0.79 1.95 -23.05
N MET A 144 0.15 1.36 -23.78
CA MET A 144 1.17 2.10 -24.54
C MET A 144 0.54 2.92 -25.67
N GLU A 145 -0.38 2.33 -26.45
CA GLU A 145 -1.09 3.01 -27.54
C GLU A 145 -1.95 4.19 -27.04
N GLN A 146 -2.54 4.07 -25.84
CA GLN A 146 -3.28 5.16 -25.20
C GLN A 146 -2.36 6.25 -24.62
N GLY A 147 -1.05 6.02 -24.58
CA GLY A 147 -0.08 6.91 -23.95
C GLY A 147 -0.12 6.93 -22.43
N TRP A 148 -0.76 5.95 -21.81
CA TRP A 148 -0.79 5.81 -20.34
C TRP A 148 0.52 5.26 -19.78
N VAL A 149 1.18 4.40 -20.54
CA VAL A 149 2.47 3.79 -20.20
C VAL A 149 3.54 4.33 -21.12
N VAL A 150 4.65 4.79 -20.55
CA VAL A 150 5.82 5.31 -21.30
C VAL A 150 6.80 4.18 -21.62
N ASP A 151 7.02 3.28 -20.65
CA ASP A 151 7.96 2.16 -20.75
C ASP A 151 7.55 1.06 -19.77
N GLY A 152 8.08 -0.14 -19.96
CA GLY A 152 7.75 -1.25 -19.07
C GLY A 152 8.61 -2.48 -19.28
N VAL A 153 8.70 -3.29 -18.24
CA VAL A 153 9.40 -4.56 -18.24
C VAL A 153 8.52 -5.64 -17.63
N MET A 154 8.65 -6.86 -18.17
CA MET A 154 8.00 -8.05 -17.63
C MET A 154 9.04 -9.10 -17.27
N SER A 155 8.86 -9.76 -16.13
CA SER A 155 9.71 -10.88 -15.71
C SER A 155 9.59 -12.06 -16.69
N GLN A 156 10.73 -12.67 -16.98
CA GLN A 156 10.80 -13.89 -17.82
C GLN A 156 11.23 -15.12 -17.01
N SER A 157 11.39 -14.95 -15.70
CA SER A 157 11.72 -16.01 -14.75
C SER A 157 11.36 -15.59 -13.34
N LEU A 158 11.23 -16.54 -12.43
CA LEU A 158 11.01 -16.26 -11.01
C LEU A 158 12.12 -15.38 -10.42
N ALA A 159 13.37 -15.60 -10.80
CA ALA A 159 14.49 -14.78 -10.32
C ALA A 159 14.35 -13.30 -10.77
N GLN A 160 13.90 -13.05 -12.00
CA GLN A 160 13.61 -11.69 -12.44
C GLN A 160 12.39 -11.09 -11.73
N ALA A 161 11.35 -11.89 -11.48
CA ALA A 161 10.21 -11.43 -10.69
C ALA A 161 10.63 -10.99 -9.27
N GLU A 162 11.48 -11.77 -8.60
CA GLU A 162 12.06 -11.43 -7.30
C GLU A 162 12.91 -10.14 -7.36
N GLU A 163 13.71 -9.94 -8.42
CA GLU A 163 14.48 -8.71 -8.60
C GLU A 163 13.57 -7.49 -8.83
N LEU A 164 12.50 -7.62 -9.60
CA LEU A 164 11.53 -6.54 -9.80
C LEU A 164 10.79 -6.20 -8.50
N TRP A 165 10.44 -7.21 -7.68
CA TRP A 165 9.82 -6.98 -6.39
C TRP A 165 10.70 -6.17 -5.42
N LYS A 166 12.01 -6.27 -5.50
CA LYS A 166 12.93 -5.46 -4.67
C LYS A 166 12.74 -3.96 -4.89
N LEU A 167 12.32 -3.53 -6.10
CA LEU A 167 11.99 -2.13 -6.38
C LEU A 167 10.89 -1.60 -5.45
N ARG A 168 9.99 -2.45 -5.00
CA ARG A 168 8.91 -2.08 -4.09
C ARG A 168 9.23 -2.39 -2.63
N GLU A 169 9.75 -3.56 -2.36
CA GLU A 169 9.97 -4.04 -1.00
C GLU A 169 11.08 -3.28 -0.26
N TYR A 170 12.12 -2.87 -0.97
CA TYR A 170 13.27 -2.21 -0.35
C TYR A 170 13.07 -0.70 -0.10
N ILE A 171 11.98 -0.09 -0.59
CA ILE A 171 11.72 1.35 -0.40
C ILE A 171 11.74 1.71 1.08
N SER A 172 10.98 1.01 1.91
CA SER A 172 10.84 1.35 3.34
C SER A 172 12.15 1.26 4.12
N GLU A 173 13.02 0.30 3.79
CA GLU A 173 14.35 0.14 4.37
C GLU A 173 15.27 1.25 3.85
N THR A 174 15.31 1.45 2.54
CA THR A 174 16.15 2.46 1.89
C THR A 174 15.87 3.86 2.40
N ILE A 175 14.61 4.27 2.51
CA ILE A 175 14.28 5.61 3.00
C ILE A 175 14.49 5.77 4.52
N SER A 176 14.70 4.70 5.26
CA SER A 176 14.88 4.75 6.73
C SER A 176 16.07 5.61 7.16
N VAL A 177 17.13 5.65 6.34
CA VAL A 177 18.32 6.47 6.60
C VAL A 177 18.06 7.97 6.49
N PHE A 178 17.01 8.38 5.77
CA PHE A 178 16.58 9.78 5.60
C PHE A 178 15.62 10.25 6.70
N THR A 179 15.47 9.49 7.78
CA THR A 179 14.60 9.83 8.91
C THR A 179 13.16 10.18 8.45
N PRO A 180 12.43 9.26 7.83
CA PRO A 180 11.09 9.55 7.30
C PRO A 180 10.07 9.76 8.41
N TYR A 181 9.16 10.71 8.22
CA TYR A 181 7.92 10.79 8.96
C TYR A 181 6.83 10.04 8.19
N LYS A 182 6.39 8.92 8.73
CA LYS A 182 5.56 7.94 8.02
C LYS A 182 4.08 8.10 8.37
N ASN A 183 3.23 8.18 7.35
CA ASN A 183 1.78 8.06 7.45
C ASN A 183 1.30 6.89 6.58
N ASP A 184 0.45 6.07 7.16
CA ASP A 184 -0.23 4.96 6.52
C ASP A 184 -1.73 5.29 6.54
N VAL A 185 -2.24 5.69 5.39
CA VAL A 185 -3.61 6.19 5.22
C VAL A 185 -4.33 5.45 4.10
N SER A 186 -5.64 5.52 4.08
CA SER A 186 -6.41 5.01 2.94
C SER A 186 -7.56 5.93 2.57
N VAL A 187 -7.86 5.99 1.28
CA VAL A 187 -9.04 6.66 0.73
C VAL A 187 -9.71 5.72 -0.29
N LEU A 188 -10.92 6.04 -0.72
CA LEU A 188 -11.52 5.32 -1.84
C LEU A 188 -10.59 5.42 -3.05
N ILE A 189 -10.42 4.31 -3.76
CA ILE A 189 -9.49 4.20 -4.90
C ILE A 189 -9.76 5.30 -5.93
N SER A 190 -11.03 5.64 -6.18
CA SER A 190 -11.43 6.71 -7.11
C SER A 190 -10.96 8.11 -6.72
N TYR A 191 -10.61 8.33 -5.45
CA TYR A 191 -10.15 9.64 -4.95
C TYR A 191 -8.63 9.73 -4.81
N VAL A 192 -7.91 8.64 -5.07
CA VAL A 192 -6.46 8.62 -4.86
C VAL A 192 -5.72 9.69 -5.68
N PRO A 193 -6.02 9.90 -6.98
CA PRO A 193 -5.32 10.93 -7.77
C PRO A 193 -5.44 12.32 -7.16
N GLU A 194 -6.66 12.73 -6.82
CA GLU A 194 -6.94 14.04 -6.25
C GLU A 194 -6.36 14.16 -4.84
N PHE A 195 -6.42 13.09 -4.04
CA PHE A 195 -5.88 13.05 -2.69
C PHE A 195 -4.37 13.26 -2.69
N ILE A 196 -3.62 12.53 -3.52
CA ILE A 196 -2.16 12.66 -3.65
C ILE A 196 -1.81 14.08 -4.10
N ALA A 197 -2.46 14.60 -5.14
CA ALA A 197 -2.21 15.94 -5.66
C ALA A 197 -2.46 17.02 -4.61
N GLU A 198 -3.51 16.89 -3.79
CA GLU A 198 -3.82 17.83 -2.72
C GLU A 198 -2.78 17.78 -1.58
N ILE A 199 -2.35 16.57 -1.16
CA ILE A 199 -1.30 16.43 -0.14
C ILE A 199 0.02 16.99 -0.64
N ASP A 200 0.43 16.69 -1.87
CA ASP A 200 1.67 17.22 -2.46
C ASP A 200 1.64 18.75 -2.52
N HIS A 201 0.49 19.32 -2.90
CA HIS A 201 0.32 20.78 -2.92
C HIS A 201 0.42 21.38 -1.51
N ILE A 202 -0.22 20.76 -0.51
CA ILE A 202 -0.15 21.22 0.89
C ILE A 202 1.28 21.18 1.41
N VAL A 203 1.99 20.07 1.20
CA VAL A 203 3.36 19.92 1.69
C VAL A 203 4.29 20.88 0.97
N SER A 204 4.29 20.90 -0.36
CA SER A 204 5.19 21.77 -1.13
C SER A 204 4.95 23.26 -0.90
N SER A 205 3.70 23.69 -0.65
CA SER A 205 3.37 25.10 -0.41
C SER A 205 3.78 25.57 0.99
N ASN A 206 3.72 24.71 2.01
CA ASN A 206 4.02 25.09 3.38
C ASN A 206 5.46 24.72 3.81
N TYR A 207 6.01 23.68 3.18
CA TYR A 207 7.30 23.08 3.52
C TYR A 207 8.09 22.75 2.23
N PRO A 208 8.57 23.75 1.48
CA PRO A 208 9.20 23.54 0.16
C PRO A 208 10.48 22.70 0.22
N ASP A 209 11.11 22.59 1.39
CA ASP A 209 12.31 21.77 1.60
C ASP A 209 11.99 20.33 2.01
N PHE A 210 10.71 19.99 2.20
CA PHE A 210 10.30 18.62 2.53
C PHE A 210 10.12 17.81 1.25
N GLU A 211 10.83 16.71 1.15
CA GLU A 211 10.69 15.76 0.06
C GLU A 211 9.66 14.69 0.44
N VAL A 212 8.69 14.47 -0.42
CA VAL A 212 7.63 13.46 -0.22
C VAL A 212 7.96 12.25 -1.06
N CYS A 213 7.92 11.08 -0.44
CA CYS A 213 8.10 9.78 -1.09
C CYS A 213 6.82 8.97 -0.95
N TRP A 214 6.15 8.71 -2.06
CA TRP A 214 4.93 7.95 -2.13
C TRP A 214 5.15 6.52 -2.60
N PHE A 215 4.52 5.60 -1.91
CA PHE A 215 4.32 4.23 -2.39
C PHE A 215 3.08 3.63 -1.72
N GLY A 216 2.59 2.50 -2.20
CA GLY A 216 1.43 1.87 -1.56
C GLY A 216 0.76 0.80 -2.40
N HIS A 217 -0.29 0.24 -1.79
CA HIS A 217 -1.13 -0.82 -2.34
C HIS A 217 -2.34 -0.17 -3.02
N ILE A 218 -2.15 0.29 -4.27
CA ILE A 218 -3.16 1.11 -4.93
C ILE A 218 -4.45 0.34 -5.21
N GLY A 219 -4.36 -0.99 -5.39
CA GLY A 219 -5.53 -1.85 -5.55
C GLY A 219 -6.48 -1.83 -4.33
N ASP A 220 -5.96 -1.47 -3.15
CA ASP A 220 -6.70 -1.37 -1.88
C ASP A 220 -6.96 0.09 -1.45
N GLY A 221 -6.45 1.08 -2.19
CA GLY A 221 -6.53 2.50 -1.82
C GLY A 221 -5.65 2.87 -0.62
N ASN A 222 -4.68 2.02 -0.27
CA ASN A 222 -3.74 2.24 0.82
C ASN A 222 -2.50 2.97 0.31
N LEU A 223 -2.17 4.08 0.99
CA LEU A 223 -1.10 4.99 0.62
C LEU A 223 -0.12 5.16 1.78
N HIS A 224 1.16 4.97 1.49
CA HIS A 224 2.25 5.26 2.41
C HIS A 224 2.86 6.63 2.05
N LEU A 225 2.47 7.64 2.80
CA LEU A 225 3.03 8.98 2.71
C LEU A 225 4.26 9.04 3.62
N ASN A 226 5.42 9.27 3.03
CA ASN A 226 6.66 9.44 3.79
C ASN A 226 7.26 10.82 3.49
N ILE A 227 7.37 11.65 4.51
CA ILE A 227 8.03 12.94 4.40
C ILE A 227 9.47 12.73 4.88
N LEU A 228 10.44 13.03 4.03
CA LEU A 228 11.84 12.84 4.32
C LEU A 228 12.44 14.10 4.97
N LYS A 229 13.28 13.88 5.99
CA LYS A 229 13.91 15.00 6.73
C LYS A 229 14.94 15.73 5.86
N PRO A 230 14.83 17.05 5.70
CA PRO A 230 15.89 17.86 5.07
C PRO A 230 17.23 17.75 5.82
N GLU A 231 18.34 17.80 5.09
CA GLU A 231 19.68 17.68 5.69
C GLU A 231 19.98 18.81 6.70
N ASN A 232 19.52 20.03 6.41
CA ASN A 232 19.75 21.23 7.20
C ASN A 232 18.86 21.39 8.44
N MET A 233 17.97 20.43 8.72
CA MET A 233 17.03 20.48 9.84
C MET A 233 17.38 19.43 10.90
N SER A 234 17.25 19.81 12.20
CA SER A 234 17.39 18.83 13.28
C SER A 234 16.25 17.83 13.27
N LYS A 235 16.46 16.66 13.86
CA LYS A 235 15.41 15.63 13.96
C LYS A 235 14.20 16.11 14.77
N ASP A 236 14.44 16.79 15.88
CA ASP A 236 13.39 17.24 16.79
C ASP A 236 12.54 18.34 16.16
N ASP A 237 13.17 19.30 15.49
CA ASP A 237 12.48 20.35 14.74
C ASP A 237 11.66 19.74 13.60
N PHE A 238 12.23 18.80 12.82
CA PHE A 238 11.54 18.11 11.75
C PHE A 238 10.28 17.39 12.25
N PHE A 239 10.40 16.61 13.35
CA PHE A 239 9.24 15.90 13.89
C PHE A 239 8.18 16.87 14.44
N SER A 240 8.59 17.99 14.99
CA SER A 240 7.66 19.05 15.46
C SER A 240 6.88 19.66 14.31
N GLU A 241 7.55 19.97 13.20
CA GLU A 241 6.90 20.48 11.98
C GLU A 241 5.99 19.42 11.35
N CYS A 242 6.41 18.16 11.29
CA CYS A 242 5.59 17.08 10.79
C CYS A 242 4.30 16.85 11.60
N GLN A 243 4.28 17.15 12.90
CA GLN A 243 3.05 17.12 13.69
C GLN A 243 2.06 18.22 13.24
N ILE A 244 2.53 19.34 12.72
CA ILE A 244 1.69 20.39 12.13
C ILE A 244 1.18 19.92 10.77
N VAL A 245 2.06 19.37 9.93
CA VAL A 245 1.68 18.81 8.62
C VAL A 245 0.61 17.73 8.78
N ASN A 246 0.72 16.88 9.80
CA ASN A 246 -0.25 15.82 10.07
C ASN A 246 -1.69 16.31 10.22
N LYS A 247 -1.90 17.50 10.75
CA LYS A 247 -3.26 18.07 10.84
C LYS A 247 -3.85 18.23 9.45
N TYR A 248 -3.08 18.83 8.54
CA TYR A 248 -3.52 19.02 7.16
C TYR A 248 -3.74 17.68 6.45
N VAL A 249 -2.83 16.72 6.66
CA VAL A 249 -2.97 15.37 6.10
C VAL A 249 -4.27 14.72 6.57
N PHE A 250 -4.55 14.74 7.88
CA PHE A 250 -5.73 14.07 8.43
C PHE A 250 -7.03 14.85 8.16
N GLU A 251 -7.00 16.18 8.08
CA GLU A 251 -8.12 16.97 7.57
C GLU A 251 -8.45 16.60 6.12
N THR A 252 -7.43 16.39 5.29
CA THR A 252 -7.60 15.93 3.91
C THR A 252 -8.12 14.50 3.87
N VAL A 253 -7.60 13.59 4.71
CA VAL A 253 -8.16 12.21 4.85
C VAL A 253 -9.64 12.27 5.21
N GLN A 254 -10.03 13.09 6.19
CA GLN A 254 -11.42 13.26 6.58
C GLN A 254 -12.29 13.82 5.44
N LYS A 255 -11.79 14.82 4.72
CA LYS A 255 -12.48 15.42 3.55
C LYS A 255 -12.83 14.37 2.50
N TYR A 256 -11.93 13.39 2.26
CA TYR A 256 -12.14 12.30 1.32
C TYR A 256 -12.82 11.06 1.93
N GLY A 257 -13.29 11.15 3.20
CA GLY A 257 -13.93 10.03 3.90
C GLY A 257 -13.01 8.83 4.11
N GLY A 258 -11.70 9.08 4.20
CA GLY A 258 -10.66 8.08 4.33
C GLY A 258 -10.42 7.60 5.76
N SER A 259 -9.35 6.81 5.95
CA SER A 259 -8.88 6.33 7.25
C SER A 259 -7.48 6.84 7.55
N VAL A 260 -7.27 7.31 8.77
CA VAL A 260 -5.96 7.75 9.28
C VAL A 260 -4.99 6.59 9.54
N SER A 261 -5.47 5.35 9.45
CA SER A 261 -4.65 4.14 9.57
C SER A 261 -5.22 3.04 8.69
N ALA A 262 -4.52 2.71 7.61
CA ALA A 262 -4.92 1.65 6.69
C ALA A 262 -4.60 0.26 7.25
N GLU A 263 -3.35 0.03 7.68
CA GLU A 263 -2.85 -1.27 8.10
C GLU A 263 -2.24 -1.29 9.50
N HIS A 264 -1.51 -0.23 9.88
CA HIS A 264 -0.64 -0.22 11.06
C HIS A 264 -1.39 -0.12 12.39
N GLY A 265 -2.70 0.13 12.36
CA GLY A 265 -3.49 0.42 13.56
C GLY A 265 -3.25 1.84 14.07
N VAL A 266 -3.98 2.20 15.11
CA VAL A 266 -3.97 3.53 15.72
C VAL A 266 -2.87 3.64 16.79
N GLY A 267 -2.78 2.66 17.69
CA GLY A 267 -1.84 2.65 18.81
C GLY A 267 -1.88 3.94 19.63
N MET A 268 -0.74 4.29 20.20
CA MET A 268 -0.59 5.53 20.98
C MET A 268 -0.30 6.74 20.09
N THR A 269 0.33 6.53 18.93
CA THR A 269 0.80 7.62 18.06
C THR A 269 -0.32 8.30 17.30
N LYS A 270 -1.32 7.55 16.84
CA LYS A 270 -2.47 8.08 16.10
C LYS A 270 -3.71 8.36 16.96
N LYS A 271 -3.67 7.99 18.26
CA LYS A 271 -4.76 8.24 19.20
C LYS A 271 -5.26 9.70 19.21
N PRO A 272 -4.40 10.75 19.16
CA PRO A 272 -4.86 12.14 19.11
C PRO A 272 -5.68 12.49 17.89
N TYR A 273 -5.65 11.68 16.84
CA TYR A 273 -6.27 11.92 15.53
C TYR A 273 -7.51 11.07 15.28
N LEU A 274 -8.03 10.38 16.29
CA LEU A 274 -9.25 9.56 16.18
C LEU A 274 -10.54 10.35 15.90
N ASN A 275 -10.48 11.69 15.99
CA ASN A 275 -11.62 12.56 15.68
C ASN A 275 -11.74 12.91 14.18
N TYR A 276 -10.77 12.49 13.36
CA TYR A 276 -10.75 12.70 11.92
C TYR A 276 -11.42 11.58 11.15
#